data_a7bec1eea30d76e334ae9ce6e91c6d6d
#
_entry.id   a7bec1eea30d76e334ae9ce6e91c6d6d
#
_cell.length_a   1.000
_cell.length_b   1.000
_cell.length_c   1.000
_cell.angle_alpha   90.00
_cell.angle_beta   90.00
_cell.angle_gamma   90.00
#
_symmetry.space_group_name_H-M   'P 1'
#
loop_
_entity.id
_entity.type
_entity.pdbx_description
1 polymer ?
#
loop_
_entity_poly.entity_id
_entity_poly.type
_entity_poly.pdbx_seq_one_letter_code
_entity_poly.pdbx_strand_id
1 'polypeptide(L)'
;MPSFDHRFEKRRRLLQWLSASPLVPYTGLISAAGGVDHPSKLSQLEAEAAMIAKPEDALNVFDFEPVFFKNVPPAHVGYMASGIDAETTLKNNRVAFDKYYLRPRRLNDVSKLDTSVELFGVKYPNPIFICPTGGNKAFHPEGEVAVARGAKAGGHLQVLSTVASSSVEEVTKARGAPVWFQLYATSTFNVAKQLVAKAERAGCPVLAITVDRVAGRNQEAFERLKRVDKRNCADCHKPGVAERAKKLPNYTGVDITGLSNMLSSNLDWEVVKRLRDTTKMKIVLKGILTAEDAELAVKNGIDGILVSNHGARSEDSGRATIDVLSEIVDATKGKMTVIVDSGFRRGTDIAKAMAMGAQAVGVGRPYLWGLGAFGDAGVAKVMEILRTEFQVAMAQSGIRSVKEFTPAFVRKA
;
A
#
# COMPACT_ATOMS: atom_id res chain seq x y z
N MET A 1 2.13 -17.31 -51.74
CA MET A 1 1.93 -17.24 -50.29
C MET A 1 3.18 -16.63 -49.68
N PRO A 2 3.14 -15.42 -49.15
CA PRO A 2 4.32 -14.80 -48.53
C PRO A 2 4.48 -15.30 -47.10
N SER A 3 5.69 -15.75 -46.79
CA SER A 3 6.12 -16.14 -45.46
C SER A 3 6.10 -14.94 -44.54
N PHE A 4 5.26 -14.97 -43.54
CA PHE A 4 5.27 -13.98 -42.42
C PHE A 4 6.60 -14.08 -41.67
N ASP A 5 7.32 -12.97 -41.59
CA ASP A 5 8.65 -12.89 -41.00
C ASP A 5 8.57 -12.99 -39.48
N HIS A 6 8.77 -14.18 -38.95
CA HIS A 6 8.82 -14.48 -37.50
C HIS A 6 9.84 -13.63 -36.69
N ARG A 7 10.73 -12.90 -37.35
CA ARG A 7 11.71 -12.02 -36.66
C ARG A 7 11.06 -10.73 -36.15
N PHE A 8 10.05 -10.20 -36.86
CA PHE A 8 9.33 -9.01 -36.44
C PHE A 8 8.46 -9.26 -35.21
N GLU A 9 7.85 -10.41 -35.11
CA GLU A 9 7.02 -10.77 -33.93
C GLU A 9 7.87 -10.97 -32.68
N LYS A 10 9.01 -11.62 -32.79
CA LYS A 10 9.95 -11.81 -31.68
C LYS A 10 10.53 -10.47 -31.18
N ARG A 11 10.85 -9.56 -32.10
CA ARG A 11 11.34 -8.21 -31.77
C ARG A 11 10.28 -7.36 -31.08
N ARG A 12 9.04 -7.45 -31.56
CA ARG A 12 7.89 -6.75 -30.97
C ARG A 12 7.58 -7.26 -29.55
N ARG A 13 7.64 -8.55 -29.32
CA ARG A 13 7.48 -9.18 -28.00
C ARG A 13 8.63 -8.82 -27.05
N LEU A 14 9.86 -8.76 -27.53
CA LEU A 14 11.01 -8.35 -26.74
C LEU A 14 10.90 -6.88 -26.31
N LEU A 15 10.51 -5.98 -27.20
CA LEU A 15 10.28 -4.57 -26.90
C LEU A 15 9.12 -4.34 -25.94
N GLN A 16 8.02 -5.09 -26.10
CA GLN A 16 6.91 -5.10 -25.17
C GLN A 16 7.31 -5.65 -23.79
N TRP A 17 8.20 -6.64 -23.75
CA TRP A 17 8.73 -7.18 -22.50
C TRP A 17 9.68 -6.19 -21.80
N LEU A 18 10.54 -5.52 -22.55
CA LEU A 18 11.44 -4.49 -22.02
C LEU A 18 10.68 -3.26 -21.50
N SER A 19 9.63 -2.81 -22.20
CA SER A 19 8.79 -1.69 -21.76
C SER A 19 7.90 -2.01 -20.54
N ALA A 20 7.68 -3.30 -20.26
CA ALA A 20 6.88 -3.77 -19.11
C ALA A 20 7.74 -4.15 -17.89
N SER A 21 9.07 -4.11 -18.01
CA SER A 21 9.97 -4.44 -16.90
C SER A 21 10.12 -3.26 -15.94
N PRO A 22 9.87 -3.44 -14.63
CA PRO A 22 10.10 -2.39 -13.63
C PRO A 22 11.58 -2.05 -13.42
N LEU A 23 12.48 -2.72 -14.16
CA LEU A 23 13.93 -2.50 -14.11
C LEU A 23 14.45 -1.53 -15.19
N VAL A 24 13.58 -1.07 -16.11
CA VAL A 24 13.93 -0.02 -17.05
C VAL A 24 13.66 1.31 -16.36
N PRO A 25 14.65 2.21 -16.18
CA PRO A 25 14.35 3.55 -15.72
C PRO A 25 13.33 4.17 -16.67
N TYR A 26 12.33 4.82 -16.09
CA TYR A 26 11.22 5.46 -16.81
C TYR A 26 11.75 6.61 -17.67
N THR A 27 12.36 6.27 -18.78
CA THR A 27 12.65 7.19 -19.87
C THR A 27 11.49 7.09 -20.83
N GLY A 28 10.73 8.17 -20.88
CA GLY A 28 9.47 8.33 -21.56
C GLY A 28 9.31 7.63 -22.91
N LEU A 29 8.07 7.15 -23.12
CA LEU A 29 7.39 6.94 -24.39
C LEU A 29 8.24 6.44 -25.57
N ILE A 30 8.27 5.13 -25.77
CA ILE A 30 8.57 4.59 -27.10
C ILE A 30 7.32 4.73 -27.95
N SER A 31 7.29 5.75 -28.80
CA SER A 31 6.34 5.87 -29.89
C SER A 31 6.54 4.68 -30.85
N ALA A 32 5.47 3.97 -31.13
CA ALA A 32 5.46 2.81 -32.04
C ALA A 32 5.35 3.27 -33.51
N ALA A 33 6.34 4.05 -33.98
CA ALA A 33 6.52 4.37 -35.40
C ALA A 33 8.00 4.31 -35.72
N GLY A 34 8.39 3.41 -36.63
CA GLY A 34 9.78 3.07 -36.94
C GLY A 34 10.65 4.26 -37.34
N GLY A 35 11.47 4.68 -36.41
CA GLY A 35 12.59 5.56 -36.53
C GLY A 35 13.41 5.41 -35.26
N VAL A 36 14.74 5.45 -35.36
CA VAL A 36 15.61 5.58 -34.18
C VAL A 36 15.49 7.06 -33.76
N ASP A 37 14.39 7.38 -33.06
CA ASP A 37 14.24 8.71 -32.49
C ASP A 37 15.25 8.84 -31.35
N HIS A 38 16.25 9.69 -31.56
CA HIS A 38 17.00 10.26 -30.44
C HIS A 38 15.99 10.86 -29.47
N PRO A 39 16.13 10.62 -28.14
CA PRO A 39 15.24 11.22 -27.17
C PRO A 39 15.13 12.71 -27.44
N SER A 40 13.90 13.24 -27.46
CA SER A 40 13.70 14.67 -27.69
C SER A 40 14.53 15.46 -26.68
N LYS A 41 14.98 16.67 -27.03
CA LYS A 41 15.69 17.54 -26.08
C LYS A 41 14.92 17.71 -24.78
N LEU A 42 13.58 17.73 -24.86
CA LEU A 42 12.70 17.81 -23.68
C LEU A 42 12.83 16.58 -22.80
N SER A 43 12.79 15.34 -23.37
CA SER A 43 12.93 14.11 -22.58
C SER A 43 14.32 13.95 -21.96
N GLN A 44 15.38 14.49 -22.60
CA GLN A 44 16.72 14.55 -22.02
C GLN A 44 16.78 15.51 -20.83
N LEU A 45 16.20 16.71 -20.97
CA LEU A 45 16.12 17.69 -19.89
C LEU A 45 15.27 17.20 -18.70
N GLU A 46 14.16 16.52 -18.99
CA GLU A 46 13.33 15.89 -17.95
C GLU A 46 14.07 14.80 -17.21
N ALA A 47 14.85 13.96 -17.91
CA ALA A 47 15.66 12.92 -17.29
C ALA A 47 16.80 13.50 -16.40
N GLU A 48 17.43 14.58 -16.84
CA GLU A 48 18.44 15.30 -16.04
C GLU A 48 17.84 15.94 -14.79
N ALA A 49 16.60 16.48 -14.90
CA ALA A 49 15.88 17.13 -13.82
C ALA A 49 15.18 16.14 -12.84
N ALA A 50 15.10 14.84 -13.17
CA ALA A 50 14.36 13.85 -12.40
C ALA A 50 14.98 13.48 -11.05
N MET A 51 16.28 13.75 -10.83
CA MET A 51 16.97 13.44 -9.59
C MET A 51 16.86 14.61 -8.62
N ILE A 52 15.90 14.56 -7.70
CA ILE A 52 15.73 15.59 -6.67
C ILE A 52 16.81 15.50 -5.59
N ALA A 53 17.25 16.65 -5.07
CA ALA A 53 18.27 16.75 -4.03
C ALA A 53 17.68 16.83 -2.61
N LYS A 54 16.44 17.32 -2.49
CA LYS A 54 15.72 17.46 -1.23
C LYS A 54 14.22 17.19 -1.44
N PRO A 55 13.46 16.87 -0.38
CA PRO A 55 12.03 16.54 -0.52
C PRO A 55 11.20 17.65 -1.16
N GLU A 56 11.54 18.91 -0.92
CA GLU A 56 10.82 20.09 -1.42
C GLU A 56 10.86 20.21 -2.94
N ASP A 57 11.88 19.64 -3.59
CA ASP A 57 12.03 19.68 -5.05
C ASP A 57 11.04 18.73 -5.75
N ALA A 58 10.41 17.79 -5.02
CA ALA A 58 9.48 16.83 -5.58
C ALA A 58 8.18 17.48 -6.03
N LEU A 59 7.80 17.23 -7.29
CA LEU A 59 6.56 17.67 -7.92
C LEU A 59 5.45 16.64 -7.74
N ASN A 60 5.82 15.36 -7.66
CA ASN A 60 4.91 14.24 -7.46
C ASN A 60 5.61 13.08 -6.75
N VAL A 61 4.87 12.04 -6.36
CA VAL A 61 5.44 10.93 -5.58
C VAL A 61 6.46 10.08 -6.33
N PHE A 62 6.45 10.10 -7.66
CA PHE A 62 7.40 9.32 -8.47
C PHE A 62 8.81 9.90 -8.42
N ASP A 63 8.98 11.19 -8.11
CA ASP A 63 10.29 11.85 -8.03
C ASP A 63 11.15 11.28 -6.89
N PHE A 64 10.53 10.64 -5.89
CA PHE A 64 11.24 9.95 -4.80
C PHE A 64 11.80 8.58 -5.22
N GLU A 65 11.23 7.94 -6.23
CA GLU A 65 11.59 6.57 -6.61
C GLU A 65 13.04 6.43 -7.08
N PRO A 66 13.60 7.31 -7.96
CA PRO A 66 14.99 7.26 -8.37
C PRO A 66 15.97 7.44 -7.20
N VAL A 67 15.66 8.36 -6.28
CA VAL A 67 16.48 8.58 -5.08
C VAL A 67 16.43 7.36 -4.15
N PHE A 68 15.26 6.77 -3.98
CA PHE A 68 15.09 5.51 -3.24
C PHE A 68 15.96 4.39 -3.83
N PHE A 69 15.92 4.18 -5.15
CA PHE A 69 16.73 3.15 -5.80
C PHE A 69 18.24 3.38 -5.69
N LYS A 70 18.67 4.64 -5.62
CA LYS A 70 20.06 5.00 -5.39
C LYS A 70 20.51 4.70 -3.96
N ASN A 71 19.66 4.97 -2.97
CA ASN A 71 20.01 4.91 -1.54
C ASN A 71 19.80 3.51 -0.93
N VAL A 72 18.82 2.75 -1.43
CA VAL A 72 18.39 1.49 -0.83
C VAL A 72 19.03 0.30 -1.55
N PRO A 73 19.61 -0.65 -0.81
CA PRO A 73 20.29 -1.81 -1.39
C PRO A 73 19.36 -2.71 -2.21
N PRO A 74 19.89 -3.42 -3.24
CA PRO A 74 19.09 -4.16 -4.21
C PRO A 74 18.11 -5.17 -3.63
N ALA A 75 18.51 -5.96 -2.63
CA ALA A 75 17.60 -6.93 -2.00
C ALA A 75 16.45 -6.24 -1.27
N HIS A 76 16.68 -5.10 -0.62
CA HIS A 76 15.64 -4.33 0.03
C HIS A 76 14.70 -3.64 -0.97
N VAL A 77 15.25 -3.13 -2.09
CA VAL A 77 14.46 -2.67 -3.24
C VAL A 77 13.55 -3.80 -3.72
N GLY A 78 14.10 -4.99 -3.97
CA GLY A 78 13.33 -6.16 -4.40
C GLY A 78 12.24 -6.53 -3.42
N TYR A 79 12.53 -6.51 -2.12
CA TYR A 79 11.52 -6.76 -1.09
C TYR A 79 10.32 -5.81 -1.20
N MET A 80 10.53 -4.52 -1.47
CA MET A 80 9.47 -3.52 -1.58
C MET A 80 8.80 -3.52 -2.96
N ALA A 81 9.58 -3.56 -4.04
CA ALA A 81 9.08 -3.31 -5.39
C ALA A 81 8.37 -4.51 -6.02
N SER A 82 8.78 -5.75 -5.69
CA SER A 82 8.28 -6.96 -6.36
C SER A 82 6.80 -7.23 -6.13
N GLY A 83 6.17 -7.82 -7.15
CA GLY A 83 4.90 -8.52 -7.10
C GLY A 83 5.09 -10.02 -6.96
N ILE A 84 4.09 -10.78 -7.39
CA ILE A 84 4.05 -12.25 -7.41
C ILE A 84 4.05 -12.72 -8.86
N ASP A 85 4.69 -13.85 -9.12
CA ASP A 85 4.73 -14.55 -10.41
C ASP A 85 5.02 -13.59 -11.59
N ALA A 86 4.07 -13.42 -12.51
CA ALA A 86 4.20 -12.56 -13.69
C ALA A 86 3.96 -11.06 -13.39
N GLU A 87 3.63 -10.72 -12.14
CA GLU A 87 3.33 -9.34 -11.69
C GLU A 87 2.13 -8.71 -12.42
N THR A 88 1.18 -9.53 -12.88
CA THR A 88 -0.03 -9.08 -13.58
C THR A 88 -0.88 -8.20 -12.68
N THR A 89 -1.12 -8.65 -11.43
CA THR A 89 -1.85 -7.86 -10.43
C THR A 89 -1.13 -6.54 -10.09
N LEU A 90 0.23 -6.58 -10.03
CA LEU A 90 1.02 -5.38 -9.77
C LEU A 90 0.84 -4.32 -10.86
N LYS A 91 0.89 -4.72 -12.13
CA LYS A 91 0.64 -3.83 -13.28
C LYS A 91 -0.80 -3.34 -13.29
N ASN A 92 -1.75 -4.25 -13.09
CA ASN A 92 -3.17 -3.93 -13.11
C ASN A 92 -3.56 -2.96 -12.00
N ASN A 93 -2.94 -3.03 -10.82
CA ASN A 93 -3.15 -2.05 -9.75
C ASN A 93 -2.85 -0.60 -10.16
N ARG A 94 -2.06 -0.39 -11.23
CA ARG A 94 -1.82 0.95 -11.78
C ARG A 94 -2.71 1.27 -12.98
N VAL A 95 -2.70 0.41 -14.00
CA VAL A 95 -3.42 0.68 -15.24
C VAL A 95 -4.95 0.63 -15.07
N ALA A 96 -5.44 -0.01 -14.03
CA ALA A 96 -6.88 -0.06 -13.76
C ALA A 96 -7.48 1.32 -13.47
N PHE A 97 -6.71 2.27 -12.93
CA PHE A 97 -7.20 3.63 -12.74
C PHE A 97 -7.53 4.34 -14.06
N ASP A 98 -6.90 3.97 -15.16
CA ASP A 98 -7.15 4.56 -16.48
C ASP A 98 -8.52 4.16 -17.06
N LYS A 99 -9.12 3.08 -16.52
CA LYS A 99 -10.48 2.66 -16.86
C LYS A 99 -11.57 3.59 -16.30
N TYR A 100 -11.21 4.49 -15.41
CA TYR A 100 -12.15 5.36 -14.70
C TYR A 100 -11.78 6.81 -14.91
N TYR A 101 -12.77 7.68 -15.15
CA TYR A 101 -12.60 9.12 -15.21
C TYR A 101 -13.52 9.84 -14.24
N LEU A 102 -13.03 10.96 -13.70
CA LEU A 102 -13.82 11.85 -12.86
C LEU A 102 -14.77 12.69 -13.75
N ARG A 103 -15.96 12.95 -13.24
CA ARG A 103 -16.97 13.82 -13.89
C ARG A 103 -17.02 15.17 -13.18
N PRO A 104 -16.24 16.16 -13.62
CA PRO A 104 -16.20 17.45 -12.94
C PRO A 104 -17.51 18.22 -13.13
N ARG A 105 -18.04 18.76 -12.02
CA ARG A 105 -19.13 19.74 -12.03
C ARG A 105 -18.56 21.15 -11.90
N ARG A 106 -19.21 22.13 -12.54
CA ARG A 106 -18.75 23.51 -12.55
C ARG A 106 -19.72 24.43 -11.81
N LEU A 107 -19.26 25.66 -11.55
CA LEU A 107 -20.03 26.72 -10.88
C LEU A 107 -20.46 26.37 -9.45
N ASN A 108 -19.66 25.54 -8.77
CA ASN A 108 -19.76 25.28 -7.34
C ASN A 108 -18.70 26.13 -6.62
N ASP A 109 -19.07 26.77 -5.52
CA ASP A 109 -18.10 27.47 -4.67
C ASP A 109 -17.25 26.44 -3.91
N VAL A 110 -15.97 26.38 -4.26
CA VAL A 110 -14.96 25.48 -3.65
C VAL A 110 -13.88 26.26 -2.88
N SER A 111 -14.17 27.48 -2.47
CA SER A 111 -13.25 28.35 -1.71
C SER A 111 -12.89 27.75 -0.35
N LYS A 112 -13.73 26.85 0.20
CA LYS A 112 -13.51 26.14 1.46
C LYS A 112 -13.69 24.66 1.23
N LEU A 113 -12.60 23.89 1.45
CA LEU A 113 -12.59 22.43 1.31
C LEU A 113 -12.51 21.76 2.68
N ASP A 114 -13.33 20.74 2.90
CA ASP A 114 -13.25 19.84 4.04
C ASP A 114 -12.86 18.43 3.57
N THR A 115 -11.61 18.06 3.83
CA THR A 115 -11.08 16.72 3.53
C THR A 115 -11.20 15.76 4.71
N SER A 116 -11.74 16.19 5.85
CA SER A 116 -11.77 15.39 7.06
C SER A 116 -12.69 14.18 6.93
N VAL A 117 -12.27 13.06 7.53
CA VAL A 117 -13.05 11.82 7.63
C VAL A 117 -13.11 11.35 9.07
N GLU A 118 -14.16 10.62 9.39
CA GLU A 118 -14.28 9.92 10.68
C GLU A 118 -14.20 8.42 10.44
N LEU A 119 -13.28 7.75 11.12
CA LEU A 119 -13.13 6.30 11.07
C LEU A 119 -13.20 5.75 12.51
N PHE A 120 -14.21 4.94 12.79
CA PHE A 120 -14.43 4.31 14.09
C PHE A 120 -14.41 5.31 15.26
N GLY A 121 -15.08 6.46 15.09
CA GLY A 121 -15.20 7.52 16.10
C GLY A 121 -13.97 8.44 16.23
N VAL A 122 -12.94 8.26 15.41
CA VAL A 122 -11.76 9.12 15.37
C VAL A 122 -11.77 9.98 14.11
N LYS A 123 -11.67 11.32 14.29
CA LYS A 123 -11.60 12.27 13.19
C LYS A 123 -10.16 12.41 12.69
N TYR A 124 -9.96 12.25 11.38
CA TYR A 124 -8.71 12.48 10.67
C TYR A 124 -8.84 13.66 9.72
N PRO A 125 -7.80 14.49 9.52
CA PRO A 125 -7.88 15.70 8.68
C PRO A 125 -8.00 15.40 7.19
N ASN A 126 -7.75 14.17 6.78
CA ASN A 126 -7.86 13.72 5.39
C ASN A 126 -8.05 12.20 5.32
N PRO A 127 -8.53 11.64 4.18
CA PRO A 127 -8.82 10.21 4.05
C PRO A 127 -7.58 9.34 3.72
N ILE A 128 -6.37 9.91 3.73
CA ILE A 128 -5.17 9.19 3.29
C ILE A 128 -4.44 8.61 4.49
N PHE A 129 -4.22 7.29 4.50
CA PHE A 129 -3.49 6.62 5.56
C PHE A 129 -2.26 5.85 5.05
N ILE A 130 -1.32 5.60 5.95
CA ILE A 130 -0.11 4.83 5.69
C ILE A 130 -0.39 3.35 5.94
N CYS A 131 -0.20 2.54 4.88
CA CYS A 131 -0.41 1.09 4.92
C CYS A 131 0.60 0.36 5.80
N PRO A 132 0.21 -0.79 6.39
CA PRO A 132 1.13 -1.62 7.15
C PRO A 132 2.17 -2.28 6.23
N THR A 133 3.43 -1.91 6.41
CA THR A 133 4.57 -2.56 5.77
C THR A 133 5.57 -2.97 6.84
N GLY A 134 5.99 -4.22 6.83
CA GLY A 134 6.97 -4.72 7.79
C GLY A 134 8.40 -4.34 7.42
N GLY A 135 9.27 -4.25 8.44
CA GLY A 135 10.70 -4.14 8.25
C GLY A 135 11.17 -2.81 7.63
N ASN A 136 10.62 -1.67 8.02
CA ASN A 136 10.97 -0.38 7.42
C ASN A 136 12.43 0.05 7.68
N LYS A 137 13.11 -0.55 8.68
CA LYS A 137 14.56 -0.37 8.86
C LYS A 137 15.40 -0.92 7.69
N ALA A 138 14.81 -1.72 6.81
CA ALA A 138 15.43 -2.09 5.54
C ALA A 138 15.63 -0.91 4.59
N PHE A 139 14.87 0.17 4.74
CA PHE A 139 14.88 1.34 3.85
C PHE A 139 15.50 2.57 4.49
N HIS A 140 15.40 2.70 5.83
CA HIS A 140 15.98 3.81 6.59
C HIS A 140 16.28 3.34 8.03
N PRO A 141 17.40 3.76 8.67
CA PRO A 141 17.79 3.28 10.00
C PRO A 141 16.73 3.42 11.08
N GLU A 142 15.94 4.49 11.04
CA GLU A 142 14.88 4.75 12.01
C GLU A 142 13.52 4.07 11.66
N GLY A 143 13.39 3.46 10.49
CA GLY A 143 12.25 2.64 10.09
C GLY A 143 10.89 3.26 10.36
N GLU A 144 10.02 2.51 11.04
CA GLU A 144 8.63 2.92 11.31
C GLU A 144 8.51 4.14 12.24
N VAL A 145 9.54 4.45 13.02
CA VAL A 145 9.59 5.66 13.87
C VAL A 145 9.71 6.92 13.00
N ALA A 146 10.56 6.88 11.97
CA ALA A 146 10.63 7.98 10.99
C ALA A 146 9.31 8.12 10.22
N VAL A 147 8.68 6.99 9.81
CA VAL A 147 7.35 7.01 9.19
C VAL A 147 6.32 7.66 10.11
N ALA A 148 6.36 7.36 11.41
CA ALA A 148 5.43 7.94 12.39
C ALA A 148 5.58 9.47 12.53
N ARG A 149 6.82 9.98 12.51
CA ARG A 149 7.06 11.45 12.52
C ARG A 149 6.53 12.09 11.24
N GLY A 150 6.77 11.49 10.08
CA GLY A 150 6.23 11.96 8.81
C GLY A 150 4.70 11.94 8.78
N ALA A 151 4.07 10.88 9.31
CA ALA A 151 2.62 10.80 9.46
C ALA A 151 2.04 11.88 10.38
N LYS A 152 2.74 12.17 11.50
CA LYS A 152 2.36 13.21 12.46
C LYS A 152 2.28 14.59 11.81
N ALA A 153 3.20 14.93 10.92
CA ALA A 153 3.27 16.23 10.26
C ALA A 153 1.97 16.61 9.54
N GLY A 154 1.27 15.64 8.94
CA GLY A 154 -0.02 15.87 8.26
C GLY A 154 -1.24 15.30 8.98
N GLY A 155 -1.09 14.79 10.21
CA GLY A 155 -2.17 14.16 10.97
C GLY A 155 -2.67 12.84 10.37
N HIS A 156 -1.84 12.18 9.55
CA HIS A 156 -2.22 10.94 8.87
C HIS A 156 -2.32 9.76 9.82
N LEU A 157 -3.31 8.88 9.61
CA LEU A 157 -3.35 7.58 10.24
C LEU A 157 -2.19 6.72 9.74
N GLN A 158 -1.52 6.00 10.65
CA GLN A 158 -0.57 4.95 10.33
C GLN A 158 -1.10 3.61 10.82
N VAL A 159 -1.06 2.58 9.97
CA VAL A 159 -1.31 1.20 10.35
C VAL A 159 0.03 0.50 10.51
N LEU A 160 0.31 -0.02 11.70
CA LEU A 160 1.58 -0.67 12.01
C LEU A 160 1.51 -2.18 11.76
N SER A 161 2.51 -2.73 11.09
CA SER A 161 2.59 -4.18 10.84
C SER A 161 3.03 -4.97 12.07
N THR A 162 2.48 -6.19 12.26
CA THR A 162 2.99 -7.19 13.24
C THR A 162 4.50 -7.40 13.11
N VAL A 163 5.01 -7.41 11.88
CA VAL A 163 6.41 -7.65 11.56
C VAL A 163 7.20 -6.36 11.32
N ALA A 164 6.78 -5.29 11.96
CA ALA A 164 7.52 -4.03 11.97
C ALA A 164 8.87 -4.17 12.68
N SER A 165 9.83 -3.36 12.26
CA SER A 165 11.17 -3.27 12.87
C SER A 165 11.24 -2.32 14.07
N SER A 166 10.13 -1.68 14.42
CA SER A 166 9.93 -0.89 15.65
C SER A 166 8.69 -1.38 16.37
N SER A 167 8.65 -1.24 17.70
CA SER A 167 7.51 -1.68 18.52
C SER A 167 6.30 -0.75 18.35
N VAL A 168 5.12 -1.27 18.69
CA VAL A 168 3.88 -0.47 18.64
C VAL A 168 3.94 0.71 19.61
N GLU A 169 4.61 0.57 20.73
CA GLU A 169 4.81 1.60 21.75
C GLU A 169 5.71 2.73 21.22
N GLU A 170 6.86 2.38 20.59
CA GLU A 170 7.78 3.35 19.99
C GLU A 170 7.09 4.16 18.89
N VAL A 171 6.34 3.49 18.01
CA VAL A 171 5.66 4.11 16.87
C VAL A 171 4.51 5.00 17.33
N THR A 172 3.69 4.56 18.30
CA THR A 172 2.61 5.36 18.88
C THR A 172 3.17 6.62 19.54
N LYS A 173 4.26 6.48 20.31
CA LYS A 173 4.95 7.63 20.93
C LYS A 173 5.47 8.62 19.88
N ALA A 174 6.12 8.15 18.83
CA ALA A 174 6.68 8.99 17.77
C ALA A 174 5.60 9.71 16.98
N ARG A 175 4.47 9.04 16.68
CA ARG A 175 3.32 9.64 16.02
C ARG A 175 2.61 10.66 16.91
N GLY A 176 2.65 10.48 18.21
CA GLY A 176 1.94 11.33 19.19
C GLY A 176 0.43 11.10 19.23
N ALA A 177 -0.05 10.00 18.64
CA ALA A 177 -1.45 9.55 18.63
C ALA A 177 -1.52 8.05 18.32
N PRO A 178 -2.60 7.35 18.72
CA PRO A 178 -2.75 5.92 18.48
C PRO A 178 -2.60 5.54 17.00
N VAL A 179 -1.92 4.42 16.74
CA VAL A 179 -1.86 3.76 15.43
C VAL A 179 -2.88 2.62 15.37
N TRP A 180 -3.25 2.17 14.19
CA TRP A 180 -3.92 0.88 14.04
C TRP A 180 -2.86 -0.22 14.00
N PHE A 181 -3.21 -1.41 14.45
CA PHE A 181 -2.31 -2.55 14.45
C PHE A 181 -2.76 -3.59 13.42
N GLN A 182 -1.87 -3.94 12.48
CA GLN A 182 -2.14 -5.03 11.54
C GLN A 182 -1.59 -6.32 12.11
N LEU A 183 -2.46 -7.34 12.20
CA LEU A 183 -2.14 -8.67 12.70
C LEU A 183 -2.00 -9.67 11.55
N TYR A 184 -0.91 -10.42 11.55
CA TYR A 184 -0.87 -11.74 10.97
C TYR A 184 -1.27 -12.74 12.04
N ALA A 185 -2.35 -13.50 11.82
CA ALA A 185 -2.66 -14.64 12.66
C ALA A 185 -1.52 -15.67 12.55
N THR A 186 -1.03 -16.12 13.68
CA THR A 186 0.08 -17.09 13.75
C THR A 186 -0.44 -18.52 13.84
N SER A 187 0.41 -19.51 13.58
CA SER A 187 0.07 -20.93 13.75
C SER A 187 -0.39 -21.29 15.17
N THR A 188 -0.10 -20.43 16.13
CA THR A 188 -0.44 -20.64 17.56
C THR A 188 -1.35 -19.51 18.02
N PHE A 189 -2.61 -19.81 18.34
CA PHE A 189 -3.60 -18.81 18.76
C PHE A 189 -3.14 -17.99 19.98
N ASN A 190 -2.46 -18.62 20.96
CA ASN A 190 -1.95 -17.93 22.15
C ASN A 190 -0.96 -16.80 21.79
N VAL A 191 -0.09 -17.01 20.80
CA VAL A 191 0.83 -15.97 20.32
C VAL A 191 0.06 -14.81 19.71
N ALA A 192 -0.91 -15.10 18.83
CA ALA A 192 -1.75 -14.07 18.22
C ALA A 192 -2.52 -13.26 19.29
N LYS A 193 -3.11 -13.94 20.29
CA LYS A 193 -3.82 -13.32 21.41
C LYS A 193 -2.90 -12.37 22.21
N GLN A 194 -1.66 -12.76 22.48
CA GLN A 194 -0.70 -11.90 23.20
C GLN A 194 -0.31 -10.67 22.39
N LEU A 195 -0.13 -10.80 21.06
CA LEU A 195 0.12 -9.66 20.16
C LEU A 195 -1.07 -8.68 20.13
N VAL A 196 -2.29 -9.20 20.09
CA VAL A 196 -3.52 -8.41 20.20
C VAL A 196 -3.56 -7.64 21.52
N ALA A 197 -3.34 -8.32 22.65
CA ALA A 197 -3.31 -7.70 23.96
C ALA A 197 -2.21 -6.62 24.09
N LYS A 198 -1.05 -6.82 23.44
CA LYS A 198 0.03 -5.82 23.39
C LYS A 198 -0.40 -4.57 22.62
N ALA A 199 -1.02 -4.73 21.46
CA ALA A 199 -1.54 -3.63 20.66
C ALA A 199 -2.63 -2.83 21.42
N GLU A 200 -3.54 -3.55 22.09
CA GLU A 200 -4.60 -2.92 22.88
C GLU A 200 -4.03 -2.12 24.08
N ARG A 201 -3.02 -2.66 24.79
CA ARG A 201 -2.32 -1.92 25.86
C ARG A 201 -1.58 -0.70 25.34
N ALA A 202 -1.08 -0.72 24.11
CA ALA A 202 -0.47 0.45 23.46
C ALA A 202 -1.50 1.48 22.99
N GLY A 203 -2.79 1.25 23.21
CA GLY A 203 -3.87 2.17 22.89
C GLY A 203 -4.36 2.08 21.44
N CYS A 204 -4.05 1.03 20.68
CA CYS A 204 -4.55 0.85 19.34
C CYS A 204 -6.08 0.70 19.36
N PRO A 205 -6.84 1.54 18.59
CA PRO A 205 -8.30 1.44 18.57
C PRO A 205 -8.82 0.38 17.59
N VAL A 206 -7.98 -0.06 16.64
CA VAL A 206 -8.35 -0.95 15.54
C VAL A 206 -7.32 -2.03 15.33
N LEU A 207 -7.80 -3.26 15.18
CA LEU A 207 -7.04 -4.44 14.78
C LEU A 207 -7.36 -4.77 13.31
N ALA A 208 -6.39 -4.63 12.41
CA ALA A 208 -6.52 -5.03 11.01
C ALA A 208 -5.98 -6.46 10.82
N ILE A 209 -6.87 -7.45 10.75
CA ILE A 209 -6.50 -8.86 10.57
C ILE A 209 -6.25 -9.10 9.07
N THR A 210 -5.05 -9.53 8.73
CA THR A 210 -4.68 -9.83 7.34
C THR A 210 -5.08 -11.25 6.99
N VAL A 211 -5.95 -11.40 5.97
CA VAL A 211 -6.51 -12.68 5.55
C VAL A 211 -5.96 -13.19 4.22
N ASP A 212 -5.18 -12.39 3.52
CA ASP A 212 -4.64 -12.67 2.19
C ASP A 212 -3.21 -13.28 2.21
N ARG A 213 -2.71 -13.72 3.38
CA ARG A 213 -1.33 -14.23 3.56
C ARG A 213 -1.32 -15.60 4.24
N VAL A 214 -1.98 -16.56 3.62
CA VAL A 214 -2.16 -17.92 4.16
C VAL A 214 -1.21 -18.97 3.57
N ALA A 215 -0.48 -18.63 2.50
CA ALA A 215 0.42 -19.53 1.79
C ALA A 215 1.78 -18.89 1.47
N GLY A 216 2.69 -19.70 0.93
CA GLY A 216 3.92 -19.23 0.31
C GLY A 216 3.65 -18.36 -0.92
N ARG A 217 4.68 -17.71 -1.44
CA ARG A 217 4.60 -16.84 -2.61
C ARG A 217 5.88 -16.88 -3.42
N ASN A 218 5.75 -16.75 -4.75
CA ASN A 218 6.86 -16.70 -5.66
C ASN A 218 7.16 -15.23 -6.03
N GLN A 219 8.23 -14.65 -5.48
CA GLN A 219 8.66 -13.28 -5.73
C GLN A 219 9.95 -13.29 -6.58
N GLU A 220 9.81 -13.57 -7.88
CA GLU A 220 10.95 -13.74 -8.77
C GLU A 220 11.86 -12.52 -8.85
N ALA A 221 11.30 -11.32 -8.99
CA ALA A 221 12.08 -10.09 -9.06
C ALA A 221 12.90 -9.86 -7.77
N PHE A 222 12.32 -10.16 -6.60
CA PHE A 222 13.03 -10.11 -5.33
C PHE A 222 14.20 -11.11 -5.29
N GLU A 223 13.98 -12.36 -5.70
CA GLU A 223 15.04 -13.37 -5.71
C GLU A 223 16.18 -13.01 -6.68
N ARG A 224 15.85 -12.40 -7.84
CA ARG A 224 16.87 -11.88 -8.78
C ARG A 224 17.68 -10.76 -8.15
N LEU A 225 17.06 -9.80 -7.46
CA LEU A 225 17.74 -8.67 -6.82
C LEU A 225 18.59 -9.10 -5.61
N LYS A 226 18.21 -10.16 -4.91
CA LYS A 226 19.08 -10.76 -3.88
C LYS A 226 20.41 -11.27 -4.42
N ARG A 227 20.44 -11.78 -5.66
CA ARG A 227 21.67 -12.31 -6.28
C ARG A 227 22.72 -11.23 -6.56
N VAL A 228 22.29 -9.99 -6.76
CA VAL A 228 23.17 -8.84 -7.05
C VAL A 228 23.52 -8.03 -5.80
N ASP A 229 22.88 -8.30 -4.68
CA ASP A 229 23.20 -7.66 -3.40
C ASP A 229 24.43 -8.33 -2.77
N LYS A 230 25.51 -7.58 -2.68
CA LYS A 230 26.83 -8.09 -2.21
C LYS A 230 26.96 -8.11 -0.69
N ARG A 231 25.96 -7.62 0.06
CA ARG A 231 26.00 -7.58 1.52
C ARG A 231 25.75 -8.98 2.11
N ASN A 232 26.35 -9.25 3.25
CA ASN A 232 26.01 -10.44 4.02
C ASN A 232 24.73 -10.21 4.80
N CYS A 233 23.60 -10.72 4.30
CA CYS A 233 22.29 -10.63 4.95
C CYS A 233 21.96 -11.85 5.84
N ALA A 234 22.89 -12.80 6.03
CA ALA A 234 22.66 -14.03 6.79
C ALA A 234 22.24 -13.75 8.23
N ASP A 235 22.78 -12.70 8.86
CA ASP A 235 22.42 -12.34 10.23
C ASP A 235 21.01 -11.76 10.37
N CYS A 236 20.49 -11.09 9.34
CA CYS A 236 19.13 -10.56 9.32
C CYS A 236 18.10 -11.65 9.04
N HIS A 237 18.47 -12.67 8.25
CA HIS A 237 17.59 -13.71 7.74
C HIS A 237 17.94 -15.11 8.29
N LYS A 238 18.33 -15.19 9.56
CA LYS A 238 18.60 -16.49 10.20
C LYS A 238 17.43 -17.45 10.00
N PRO A 239 17.70 -18.72 9.70
CA PRO A 239 16.66 -19.74 9.56
C PRO A 239 15.95 -19.97 10.89
N GLY A 240 14.64 -20.28 10.78
CA GLY A 240 13.81 -20.59 11.94
C GLY A 240 12.83 -19.49 12.33
N VAL A 241 11.60 -19.90 12.56
CA VAL A 241 10.48 -19.01 12.89
C VAL A 241 10.67 -18.35 14.25
N ALA A 242 11.11 -19.12 15.25
CA ALA A 242 11.37 -18.63 16.61
C ALA A 242 12.48 -17.57 16.64
N GLU A 243 13.60 -17.80 15.94
CA GLU A 243 14.70 -16.84 15.88
C GLU A 243 14.30 -15.56 15.16
N ARG A 244 13.48 -15.68 14.13
CA ARG A 244 12.91 -14.51 13.45
C ARG A 244 11.95 -13.75 14.38
N ALA A 245 11.07 -14.42 15.10
CA ALA A 245 10.14 -13.79 16.02
C ALA A 245 10.89 -13.02 17.13
N LYS A 246 11.93 -13.59 17.73
CA LYS A 246 12.75 -12.96 18.78
C LYS A 246 13.38 -11.63 18.32
N LYS A 247 13.64 -11.47 17.02
CA LYS A 247 14.20 -10.22 16.43
C LYS A 247 13.17 -9.13 16.18
N LEU A 248 11.89 -9.45 16.26
CA LEU A 248 10.81 -8.50 15.98
C LEU A 248 10.35 -7.81 17.27
N PRO A 249 10.42 -6.48 17.38
CA PRO A 249 10.09 -5.75 18.61
C PRO A 249 8.67 -6.00 19.13
N ASN A 250 7.69 -6.24 18.23
CA ASN A 250 6.33 -6.57 18.64
C ASN A 250 6.21 -7.93 19.33
N TYR A 251 7.16 -8.85 19.12
CA TYR A 251 7.22 -10.15 19.81
C TYR A 251 8.00 -10.11 21.13
N THR A 252 8.62 -8.99 21.49
CA THR A 252 9.29 -8.85 22.79
C THR A 252 8.28 -9.04 23.94
N GLY A 253 8.56 -9.98 24.83
CA GLY A 253 7.69 -10.34 25.95
C GLY A 253 6.49 -11.23 25.57
N VAL A 254 6.43 -11.73 24.34
CA VAL A 254 5.42 -12.70 23.89
C VAL A 254 5.98 -14.11 24.07
N ASP A 255 5.19 -14.97 24.72
CA ASP A 255 5.51 -16.40 24.77
C ASP A 255 5.27 -17.04 23.40
N ILE A 256 6.35 -17.41 22.73
CA ILE A 256 6.33 -17.99 21.38
C ILE A 256 6.39 -19.53 21.39
N THR A 257 6.10 -20.17 22.53
CA THR A 257 6.06 -21.63 22.65
C THR A 257 5.07 -22.21 21.64
N GLY A 258 5.50 -23.21 20.88
CA GLY A 258 4.70 -23.85 19.84
C GLY A 258 4.52 -23.02 18.54
N LEU A 259 5.17 -21.86 18.40
CA LEU A 259 5.11 -21.07 17.16
C LEU A 259 5.90 -21.76 16.03
N SER A 260 5.20 -22.40 15.11
CA SER A 260 5.78 -23.07 13.95
C SER A 260 5.73 -22.19 12.67
N ASN A 261 4.80 -21.23 12.61
CA ASN A 261 4.69 -20.28 11.51
C ASN A 261 4.12 -18.93 12.00
N MET A 262 4.67 -17.84 11.47
CA MET A 262 4.17 -16.48 11.74
C MET A 262 2.92 -16.14 10.93
N LEU A 263 2.55 -16.98 9.97
CA LEU A 263 1.35 -16.91 9.16
C LEU A 263 0.54 -18.18 9.38
N SER A 264 -0.76 -18.04 9.59
CA SER A 264 -1.67 -19.18 9.77
C SER A 264 -2.25 -19.60 8.42
N SER A 265 -2.01 -20.84 8.01
CA SER A 265 -2.66 -21.42 6.83
C SER A 265 -4.08 -21.93 7.11
N ASN A 266 -4.46 -22.05 8.39
CA ASN A 266 -5.79 -22.45 8.84
C ASN A 266 -6.62 -21.26 9.39
N LEU A 267 -6.33 -20.05 8.90
CA LEU A 267 -7.12 -18.87 9.23
C LEU A 267 -8.49 -18.97 8.57
N ASP A 268 -9.53 -19.10 9.39
CA ASP A 268 -10.93 -19.16 9.00
C ASP A 268 -11.79 -18.21 9.83
N TRP A 269 -13.09 -18.20 9.61
CA TRP A 269 -14.04 -17.34 10.32
C TRP A 269 -14.11 -17.62 11.82
N GLU A 270 -13.87 -18.86 12.25
CA GLU A 270 -13.85 -19.20 13.67
C GLU A 270 -12.61 -18.61 14.37
N VAL A 271 -11.45 -18.63 13.73
CA VAL A 271 -10.24 -17.96 14.23
C VAL A 271 -10.46 -16.45 14.33
N VAL A 272 -11.08 -15.83 13.31
CA VAL A 272 -11.40 -14.39 13.34
C VAL A 272 -12.36 -14.07 14.49
N LYS A 273 -13.41 -14.85 14.70
CA LYS A 273 -14.35 -14.70 15.80
C LYS A 273 -13.66 -14.82 17.15
N ARG A 274 -12.83 -15.83 17.33
CA ARG A 274 -12.05 -16.01 18.56
C ARG A 274 -11.11 -14.83 18.83
N LEU A 275 -10.46 -14.26 17.80
CA LEU A 275 -9.62 -13.08 17.96
C LEU A 275 -10.46 -11.85 18.37
N ARG A 276 -11.62 -11.64 17.73
CA ARG A 276 -12.56 -10.57 18.09
C ARG A 276 -12.96 -10.67 19.57
N ASP A 277 -13.25 -11.87 20.05
CA ASP A 277 -13.69 -12.11 21.44
C ASP A 277 -12.57 -11.84 22.48
N THR A 278 -11.30 -11.65 22.03
CA THR A 278 -10.16 -11.33 22.92
C THR A 278 -9.88 -9.85 23.09
N THR A 279 -10.56 -8.96 22.36
CA THR A 279 -10.23 -7.52 22.35
C THR A 279 -11.48 -6.65 22.25
N LYS A 280 -11.34 -5.39 22.70
CA LYS A 280 -12.35 -4.33 22.48
C LYS A 280 -12.03 -3.48 21.26
N MET A 281 -10.90 -3.69 20.60
CA MET A 281 -10.57 -2.99 19.36
C MET A 281 -11.59 -3.29 18.28
N LYS A 282 -11.82 -2.32 17.40
CA LYS A 282 -12.58 -2.53 16.16
C LYS A 282 -11.83 -3.48 15.24
N ILE A 283 -12.53 -4.40 14.58
CA ILE A 283 -11.95 -5.40 13.68
C ILE A 283 -12.14 -4.99 12.24
N VAL A 284 -11.02 -4.87 11.52
CA VAL A 284 -10.98 -4.66 10.06
C VAL A 284 -10.34 -5.89 9.41
N LEU A 285 -10.99 -6.49 8.42
CA LEU A 285 -10.40 -7.56 7.61
C LEU A 285 -9.64 -6.93 6.43
N LYS A 286 -8.33 -7.22 6.34
CA LYS A 286 -7.47 -6.76 5.24
C LYS A 286 -7.21 -7.89 4.25
N GLY A 287 -7.57 -7.68 2.98
CA GLY A 287 -7.33 -8.66 1.92
C GLY A 287 -8.61 -9.24 1.31
N ILE A 288 -9.75 -8.59 1.50
CA ILE A 288 -11.03 -8.98 0.90
C ILE A 288 -11.11 -8.38 -0.51
N LEU A 289 -11.49 -9.22 -1.49
CA LEU A 289 -11.56 -8.87 -2.92
C LEU A 289 -12.84 -9.36 -3.62
N THR A 290 -13.81 -9.93 -2.89
CA THR A 290 -15.06 -10.47 -3.46
C THR A 290 -16.28 -9.99 -2.67
N ALA A 291 -17.43 -9.89 -3.35
CA ALA A 291 -18.71 -9.54 -2.72
C ALA A 291 -19.11 -10.58 -1.68
N GLU A 292 -18.90 -11.86 -1.97
CA GLU A 292 -19.25 -12.99 -1.11
C GLU A 292 -18.52 -12.91 0.25
N ASP A 293 -17.22 -12.60 0.24
CA ASP A 293 -16.45 -12.42 1.47
C ASP A 293 -16.87 -11.15 2.23
N ALA A 294 -17.25 -10.09 1.51
CA ALA A 294 -17.76 -8.87 2.11
C ALA A 294 -19.12 -9.12 2.81
N GLU A 295 -20.02 -9.88 2.18
CA GLU A 295 -21.28 -10.29 2.79
C GLU A 295 -21.06 -11.17 4.04
N LEU A 296 -20.09 -12.10 3.97
CA LEU A 296 -19.69 -12.91 5.13
C LEU A 296 -19.12 -12.05 6.25
N ALA A 297 -18.33 -11.02 5.94
CA ALA A 297 -17.82 -10.08 6.93
C ALA A 297 -18.95 -9.33 7.65
N VAL A 298 -19.96 -8.86 6.90
CA VAL A 298 -21.18 -8.25 7.47
C VAL A 298 -21.91 -9.24 8.39
N LYS A 299 -22.11 -10.49 7.92
CA LYS A 299 -22.81 -11.54 8.68
C LYS A 299 -22.09 -11.89 9.99
N ASN A 300 -20.75 -11.85 9.99
CA ASN A 300 -19.92 -12.14 11.17
C ASN A 300 -19.70 -10.91 12.06
N GLY A 301 -20.36 -9.77 11.81
CA GLY A 301 -20.29 -8.58 12.65
C GLY A 301 -18.89 -7.92 12.68
N ILE A 302 -18.20 -7.94 11.55
CA ILE A 302 -16.92 -7.24 11.36
C ILE A 302 -17.19 -5.74 11.22
N ASP A 303 -16.33 -4.90 11.81
CA ASP A 303 -16.51 -3.44 11.82
C ASP A 303 -16.11 -2.77 10.50
N GLY A 304 -15.17 -3.36 9.73
CA GLY A 304 -14.74 -2.80 8.45
C GLY A 304 -13.93 -3.74 7.58
N ILE A 305 -13.80 -3.37 6.32
CA ILE A 305 -12.98 -4.06 5.31
C ILE A 305 -11.92 -3.10 4.78
N LEU A 306 -10.67 -3.56 4.69
CA LEU A 306 -9.63 -2.99 3.86
C LEU A 306 -9.54 -3.82 2.57
N VAL A 307 -10.14 -3.29 1.49
CA VAL A 307 -10.05 -3.85 0.14
C VAL A 307 -8.60 -3.78 -0.30
N SER A 308 -7.95 -4.93 -0.43
CA SER A 308 -6.51 -5.01 -0.60
C SER A 308 -6.11 -6.31 -1.29
N ASN A 309 -5.19 -6.24 -2.24
CA ASN A 309 -4.45 -7.39 -2.76
C ASN A 309 -2.98 -7.38 -2.26
N HIS A 310 -2.76 -6.75 -1.07
CA HIS A 310 -1.43 -6.63 -0.46
C HIS A 310 -0.41 -5.90 -1.34
N GLY A 311 -0.87 -5.01 -2.23
CA GLY A 311 -0.01 -4.37 -3.23
C GLY A 311 0.54 -5.37 -4.26
N ALA A 312 -0.24 -6.39 -4.61
CA ALA A 312 0.12 -7.52 -5.49
C ALA A 312 1.26 -8.37 -4.93
N ARG A 313 1.27 -8.61 -3.61
CA ARG A 313 2.33 -9.35 -2.91
C ARG A 313 1.81 -10.64 -2.27
N SER A 314 0.53 -10.95 -2.46
CA SER A 314 -0.14 -12.15 -1.94
C SER A 314 -0.41 -13.18 -3.03
N GLU A 315 -0.87 -12.72 -4.18
CA GLU A 315 -1.33 -13.52 -5.30
C GLU A 315 -1.23 -12.73 -6.62
N ASP A 316 -1.39 -13.38 -7.76
CA ASP A 316 -1.34 -12.77 -9.10
C ASP A 316 -2.61 -13.03 -9.92
N SER A 317 -3.80 -12.94 -9.29
CA SER A 317 -5.10 -13.14 -9.96
C SER A 317 -5.42 -12.13 -11.06
N GLY A 318 -4.68 -11.02 -11.10
CA GLY A 318 -4.93 -9.93 -12.04
C GLY A 318 -6.00 -8.93 -11.58
N ARG A 319 -6.68 -9.13 -10.43
CA ARG A 319 -7.74 -8.23 -9.94
C ARG A 319 -7.15 -7.00 -9.24
N ALA A 320 -7.31 -5.82 -9.83
CA ALA A 320 -6.96 -4.56 -9.18
C ALA A 320 -8.01 -4.17 -8.12
N THR A 321 -7.58 -3.58 -7.02
CA THR A 321 -8.49 -3.22 -5.92
C THR A 321 -9.51 -2.16 -6.32
N ILE A 322 -9.14 -1.23 -7.20
CA ILE A 322 -10.09 -0.23 -7.72
C ILE A 322 -11.19 -0.87 -8.59
N ASP A 323 -10.90 -1.97 -9.31
CA ASP A 323 -11.87 -2.67 -10.16
C ASP A 323 -12.94 -3.40 -9.34
N VAL A 324 -12.60 -3.86 -8.12
CA VAL A 324 -13.51 -4.61 -7.24
C VAL A 324 -14.15 -3.75 -6.15
N LEU A 325 -13.72 -2.49 -6.01
CA LEU A 325 -14.17 -1.63 -4.90
C LEU A 325 -15.69 -1.44 -4.86
N SER A 326 -16.32 -1.12 -6.00
CA SER A 326 -17.79 -0.92 -6.04
C SER A 326 -18.55 -2.19 -5.68
N GLU A 327 -18.12 -3.36 -6.17
CA GLU A 327 -18.67 -4.67 -5.85
C GLU A 327 -18.73 -4.90 -4.32
N ILE A 328 -17.62 -4.55 -3.63
CA ILE A 328 -17.51 -4.74 -2.17
C ILE A 328 -18.35 -3.69 -1.42
N VAL A 329 -18.33 -2.43 -1.85
CA VAL A 329 -19.14 -1.37 -1.25
C VAL A 329 -20.63 -1.73 -1.32
N ASP A 330 -21.08 -2.19 -2.49
CA ASP A 330 -22.49 -2.60 -2.70
C ASP A 330 -22.86 -3.81 -1.82
N ALA A 331 -21.98 -4.80 -1.69
CA ALA A 331 -22.19 -5.98 -0.85
C ALA A 331 -22.31 -5.64 0.63
N THR A 332 -21.62 -4.61 1.12
CA THR A 332 -21.69 -4.19 2.52
C THR A 332 -23.00 -3.46 2.86
N LYS A 333 -23.71 -2.94 1.87
CA LYS A 333 -25.01 -2.20 2.04
C LYS A 333 -24.92 -1.08 3.09
N GLY A 334 -23.76 -0.43 3.19
CA GLY A 334 -23.51 0.64 4.17
C GLY A 334 -23.40 0.20 5.64
N LYS A 335 -23.34 -1.11 5.91
CA LYS A 335 -23.33 -1.65 7.29
C LYS A 335 -21.96 -1.63 7.95
N MET A 336 -20.88 -1.33 7.20
CA MET A 336 -19.53 -1.30 7.73
C MET A 336 -18.65 -0.29 7.01
N THR A 337 -17.52 0.03 7.63
CA THR A 337 -16.48 0.87 7.02
C THR A 337 -15.76 0.12 5.90
N VAL A 338 -15.70 0.71 4.70
CA VAL A 338 -14.90 0.19 3.58
C VAL A 338 -13.77 1.17 3.28
N ILE A 339 -12.54 0.71 3.41
CA ILE A 339 -11.33 1.43 3.03
C ILE A 339 -10.56 0.63 1.99
N VAL A 340 -9.67 1.24 1.24
CA VAL A 340 -8.99 0.58 0.12
C VAL A 340 -7.51 0.94 0.07
N ASP A 341 -6.67 0.01 -0.37
CA ASP A 341 -5.28 0.26 -0.71
C ASP A 341 -4.91 -0.36 -2.08
N SER A 342 -3.65 -0.39 -2.41
CA SER A 342 -3.03 -0.93 -3.62
C SER A 342 -3.15 -0.05 -4.86
N GLY A 343 -2.00 0.36 -5.36
CA GLY A 343 -1.88 1.08 -6.64
C GLY A 343 -1.96 2.61 -6.58
N PHE A 344 -2.40 3.23 -5.52
CA PHE A 344 -2.58 4.70 -5.41
C PHE A 344 -1.26 5.48 -5.51
N ARG A 345 -1.22 6.48 -6.40
CA ARG A 345 -0.06 7.34 -6.67
C ARG A 345 -0.41 8.82 -6.86
N ARG A 346 -1.68 9.14 -7.15
CA ARG A 346 -2.13 10.50 -7.49
C ARG A 346 -3.37 10.86 -6.66
N GLY A 347 -3.57 12.15 -6.43
CA GLY A 347 -4.80 12.63 -5.79
C GLY A 347 -6.08 12.28 -6.56
N THR A 348 -6.00 12.19 -7.88
CA THR A 348 -7.12 11.73 -8.73
C THR A 348 -7.45 10.25 -8.53
N ASP A 349 -6.46 9.38 -8.24
CA ASP A 349 -6.72 7.99 -7.86
C ASP A 349 -7.56 7.93 -6.59
N ILE A 350 -7.20 8.76 -5.59
CA ILE A 350 -7.91 8.88 -4.32
C ILE A 350 -9.33 9.36 -4.53
N ALA A 351 -9.52 10.41 -5.34
CA ALA A 351 -10.85 10.95 -5.67
C ALA A 351 -11.75 9.92 -6.36
N LYS A 352 -11.21 9.08 -7.25
CA LYS A 352 -11.93 7.98 -7.90
C LYS A 352 -12.43 6.97 -6.86
N ALA A 353 -11.55 6.53 -5.94
CA ALA A 353 -11.93 5.57 -4.91
C ALA A 353 -12.98 6.14 -3.93
N MET A 354 -12.82 7.42 -3.52
CA MET A 354 -13.81 8.09 -2.68
C MET A 354 -15.17 8.16 -3.38
N ALA A 355 -15.21 8.49 -4.69
CA ALA A 355 -16.43 8.51 -5.49
C ALA A 355 -17.06 7.11 -5.63
N MET A 356 -16.27 6.04 -5.59
CA MET A 356 -16.75 4.65 -5.62
C MET A 356 -17.21 4.14 -4.24
N GLY A 357 -17.15 4.98 -3.20
CA GLY A 357 -17.67 4.65 -1.87
C GLY A 357 -16.63 4.26 -0.81
N ALA A 358 -15.33 4.32 -1.11
CA ALA A 358 -14.32 4.17 -0.08
C ALA A 358 -14.35 5.34 0.92
N GLN A 359 -14.16 5.05 2.21
CA GLN A 359 -14.10 6.07 3.26
C GLN A 359 -12.69 6.56 3.54
N ALA A 360 -11.67 5.77 3.18
CA ALA A 360 -10.27 6.18 3.22
C ALA A 360 -9.41 5.33 2.26
N VAL A 361 -8.23 5.86 1.94
CA VAL A 361 -7.31 5.28 0.96
C VAL A 361 -5.93 5.10 1.57
N GLY A 362 -5.39 3.88 1.47
CA GLY A 362 -4.07 3.53 1.95
C GLY A 362 -2.99 3.65 0.89
N VAL A 363 -1.84 4.20 1.28
CA VAL A 363 -0.64 4.24 0.44
C VAL A 363 0.48 3.40 1.03
N GLY A 364 1.12 2.59 0.18
CA GLY A 364 2.22 1.69 0.55
C GLY A 364 3.55 2.17 -0.05
N ARG A 365 3.87 1.75 -1.25
CA ARG A 365 5.16 2.06 -1.90
C ARG A 365 5.55 3.53 -1.90
N PRO A 366 4.65 4.52 -2.16
CA PRO A 366 5.04 5.93 -2.20
C PRO A 366 5.70 6.43 -0.91
N TYR A 367 5.14 6.11 0.26
CA TYR A 367 5.76 6.57 1.50
C TYR A 367 7.11 5.88 1.76
N LEU A 368 7.28 4.62 1.29
CA LEU A 368 8.57 3.93 1.40
C LEU A 368 9.64 4.54 0.48
N TRP A 369 9.23 5.02 -0.70
CA TRP A 369 10.14 5.82 -1.55
C TRP A 369 10.59 7.08 -0.81
N GLY A 370 9.65 7.82 -0.21
CA GLY A 370 9.98 8.98 0.62
C GLY A 370 10.89 8.62 1.78
N LEU A 371 10.59 7.53 2.49
CA LEU A 371 11.40 7.05 3.62
C LEU A 371 12.84 6.74 3.21
N GLY A 372 13.04 5.96 2.15
CA GLY A 372 14.38 5.59 1.69
C GLY A 372 15.12 6.71 0.99
N ALA A 373 14.41 7.70 0.46
CA ALA A 373 15.02 8.88 -0.14
C ALA A 373 15.50 9.90 0.92
N PHE A 374 14.62 10.29 1.87
CA PHE A 374 14.85 11.42 2.76
C PHE A 374 14.31 11.23 4.19
N GLY A 375 14.12 9.99 4.65
CA GLY A 375 13.65 9.71 6.00
C GLY A 375 12.23 10.23 6.26
N ASP A 376 12.01 10.78 7.45
CA ASP A 376 10.71 11.32 7.86
C ASP A 376 10.26 12.55 7.05
N ALA A 377 11.19 13.40 6.63
CA ALA A 377 10.90 14.53 5.74
C ALA A 377 10.37 14.04 4.37
N GLY A 378 10.97 12.97 3.82
CA GLY A 378 10.49 12.34 2.59
C GLY A 378 9.08 11.75 2.74
N VAL A 379 8.80 11.07 3.86
CA VAL A 379 7.45 10.56 4.15
C VAL A 379 6.44 11.69 4.26
N ALA A 380 6.76 12.74 5.02
CA ALA A 380 5.90 13.90 5.20
C ALA A 380 5.55 14.55 3.85
N LYS A 381 6.56 14.74 2.98
CA LYS A 381 6.38 15.37 1.67
C LYS A 381 5.55 14.51 0.71
N VAL A 382 5.76 13.19 0.66
CA VAL A 382 4.92 12.28 -0.12
C VAL A 382 3.45 12.39 0.29
N MET A 383 3.18 12.40 1.60
CA MET A 383 1.81 12.50 2.12
C MET A 383 1.20 13.88 1.87
N GLU A 384 1.99 14.94 1.94
CA GLU A 384 1.60 16.31 1.59
C GLU A 384 1.20 16.43 0.12
N ILE A 385 2.05 15.91 -0.80
CA ILE A 385 1.77 15.91 -2.24
C ILE A 385 0.44 15.23 -2.54
N LEU A 386 0.23 14.02 -2.04
CA LEU A 386 -1.01 13.27 -2.27
C LEU A 386 -2.24 14.00 -1.72
N ARG A 387 -2.12 14.63 -0.54
CA ARG A 387 -3.19 15.44 0.06
C ARG A 387 -3.49 16.66 -0.81
N THR A 388 -2.46 17.39 -1.25
CA THR A 388 -2.61 18.57 -2.10
C THR A 388 -3.24 18.22 -3.44
N GLU A 389 -2.76 17.16 -4.11
CA GLU A 389 -3.36 16.68 -5.35
C GLU A 389 -4.82 16.26 -5.17
N PHE A 390 -5.16 15.63 -4.04
CA PHE A 390 -6.53 15.25 -3.71
C PHE A 390 -7.42 16.48 -3.52
N GLN A 391 -6.96 17.49 -2.80
CA GLN A 391 -7.68 18.76 -2.62
C GLN A 391 -7.93 19.46 -3.99
N VAL A 392 -6.91 19.48 -4.85
CA VAL A 392 -7.05 20.01 -6.22
C VAL A 392 -8.07 19.20 -7.02
N ALA A 393 -8.03 17.87 -6.95
CA ALA A 393 -8.99 17.00 -7.63
C ALA A 393 -10.44 17.24 -7.13
N MET A 394 -10.64 17.44 -5.82
CA MET A 394 -11.93 17.80 -5.23
C MET A 394 -12.41 19.14 -5.78
N ALA A 395 -11.60 20.19 -5.68
CA ALA A 395 -11.95 21.54 -6.15
C ALA A 395 -12.28 21.55 -7.64
N GLN A 396 -11.45 20.92 -8.46
CA GLN A 396 -11.68 20.80 -9.89
C GLN A 396 -12.90 19.94 -10.26
N SER A 397 -13.35 19.08 -9.37
CA SER A 397 -14.58 18.30 -9.51
C SER A 397 -15.82 19.04 -8.98
N GLY A 398 -15.67 20.22 -8.37
CA GLY A 398 -16.74 20.98 -7.74
C GLY A 398 -17.26 20.35 -6.44
N ILE A 399 -16.38 19.64 -5.69
CA ILE A 399 -16.66 18.94 -4.44
C ILE A 399 -16.02 19.73 -3.31
N ARG A 400 -16.81 20.10 -2.29
CA ARG A 400 -16.36 20.89 -1.13
C ARG A 400 -15.98 20.03 0.07
N SER A 401 -16.63 18.88 0.21
CA SER A 401 -16.42 17.96 1.31
C SER A 401 -16.33 16.53 0.81
N VAL A 402 -15.50 15.70 1.47
CA VAL A 402 -15.43 14.27 1.17
C VAL A 402 -16.78 13.57 1.27
N LYS A 403 -17.71 14.12 2.04
CA LYS A 403 -19.08 13.62 2.19
C LYS A 403 -19.95 13.82 0.94
N GLU A 404 -19.53 14.68 0.02
CA GLU A 404 -20.25 14.96 -1.24
C GLU A 404 -19.85 13.96 -2.34
N PHE A 405 -18.83 13.13 -2.14
CA PHE A 405 -18.47 12.11 -3.11
C PHE A 405 -19.59 11.08 -3.25
N THR A 406 -19.99 10.82 -4.49
CA THR A 406 -20.97 9.78 -4.85
C THR A 406 -20.53 9.11 -6.15
N PRO A 407 -21.07 7.94 -6.50
CA PRO A 407 -20.81 7.27 -7.78
C PRO A 407 -21.11 8.13 -9.02
N ALA A 408 -21.91 9.21 -8.87
CA ALA A 408 -22.17 10.15 -9.96
C ALA A 408 -20.92 10.91 -10.43
N PHE A 409 -19.88 11.02 -9.57
CA PHE A 409 -18.62 11.71 -9.90
C PHE A 409 -17.60 10.85 -10.64
N VAL A 410 -17.85 9.56 -10.80
CA VAL A 410 -16.96 8.64 -11.51
C VAL A 410 -17.71 7.89 -12.60
N ARG A 411 -17.03 7.58 -13.70
CA ARG A 411 -17.52 6.69 -14.76
C ARG A 411 -16.41 5.76 -15.19
N LYS A 412 -16.80 4.55 -15.56
CA LYS A 412 -15.93 3.62 -16.26
C LYS A 412 -15.84 4.05 -17.73
N ALA A 413 -14.62 4.03 -18.29
CA ALA A 413 -14.33 4.35 -19.70
C ALA A 413 -14.94 3.32 -20.65
#